data_8af65606ad3f40f737790e9f4876e5e3
#
_entry.id   8af65606ad3f40f737790e9f4876e5e3
#
_cell.length_a   1.000
_cell.length_b   1.000
_cell.length_c   1.000
_cell.angle_alpha   90.00
_cell.angle_beta   90.00
_cell.angle_gamma   90.00
#
_symmetry.space_group_name_H-M   'P 1'
#
loop_
_entity.id
_entity.type
_entity.pdbx_description
1 polymer ?
#
loop_
_entity_poly.entity_id
_entity_poly.type
_entity_poly.pdbx_seq_one_letter_code
_entity_poly.pdbx_strand_id
1 'polypeptide(L)'
;MFSLDGYRALRTSGGAVRRVDRGVLAVAGRDRAAWLQGLVTNDLEKLRDGESCYAAYLTPQGRMITDMNVVSSGPRLLLDVPAPLAAPLRDRLDRLIFTEDVQVTDESANLAVWTVCAAKGSDPGSGLRVPGSAITVFADKGQIPPFPEVDLDTYEVVRIEDGVPKFLADMNEDTIPLEAGIEDRAISFTKGCYVGQEVIVRVTHRGGGRVAKRLVRWKAGAFASQVPIGEARMLAGDRDIGRVTSAAFSPDQNAIVGLGYVHRDFVDRGTEVTLVWNDARAQATIQ
;
A
#
# COMPACT_ATOMS: atom_id res chain seq x y z
N MET A 1 -19.71 -5.24 -2.96
CA MET A 1 -20.54 -4.83 -1.78
C MET A 1 -20.05 -5.57 -0.56
N PHE A 2 -19.94 -4.91 0.59
CA PHE A 2 -19.43 -5.53 1.83
C PHE A 2 -20.23 -6.79 2.23
N SER A 3 -19.49 -7.87 2.57
CA SER A 3 -20.02 -9.16 3.02
C SER A 3 -19.46 -9.52 4.39
N LEU A 4 -20.32 -9.71 5.39
CA LEU A 4 -19.88 -10.12 6.73
C LEU A 4 -19.25 -11.52 6.74
N ASP A 5 -19.77 -12.45 5.92
CA ASP A 5 -19.20 -13.79 5.80
C ASP A 5 -17.87 -13.76 5.06
N GLY A 6 -17.72 -12.93 4.03
CA GLY A 6 -16.45 -12.65 3.37
C GLY A 6 -15.42 -12.04 4.34
N TYR A 7 -15.84 -11.08 5.16
CA TYR A 7 -14.99 -10.49 6.20
C TYR A 7 -14.48 -11.55 7.20
N ARG A 8 -15.37 -12.40 7.70
CA ARG A 8 -15.00 -13.51 8.57
C ARG A 8 -14.06 -14.49 7.90
N ALA A 9 -14.29 -14.80 6.62
CA ALA A 9 -13.41 -15.68 5.85
C ALA A 9 -11.99 -15.09 5.77
N LEU A 10 -11.84 -13.81 5.41
CA LEU A 10 -10.54 -13.15 5.35
C LEU A 10 -9.81 -13.10 6.70
N ARG A 11 -10.56 -13.09 7.82
CA ARG A 11 -9.97 -13.04 9.18
C ARG A 11 -9.66 -14.41 9.77
N THR A 12 -10.33 -15.49 9.35
CA THR A 12 -10.26 -16.78 10.05
C THR A 12 -9.99 -17.98 9.15
N SER A 13 -10.84 -18.25 8.17
CA SER A 13 -10.84 -19.50 7.39
C SER A 13 -10.10 -19.41 6.06
N GLY A 14 -9.78 -18.22 5.63
CA GLY A 14 -9.13 -17.95 4.35
C GLY A 14 -10.10 -17.45 3.27
N GLY A 15 -9.58 -16.61 2.38
CA GLY A 15 -10.30 -16.05 1.26
C GLY A 15 -9.36 -15.46 0.22
N ALA A 16 -9.83 -15.30 -1.01
CA ALA A 16 -9.11 -14.67 -2.10
C ALA A 16 -9.87 -13.45 -2.61
N VAL A 17 -9.17 -12.35 -2.79
CA VAL A 17 -9.72 -11.09 -3.27
C VAL A 17 -9.09 -10.74 -4.60
N ARG A 18 -9.92 -10.63 -5.63
CA ARG A 18 -9.45 -10.14 -6.93
C ARG A 18 -9.20 -8.64 -6.86
N ARG A 19 -7.95 -8.25 -7.10
CA ARG A 19 -7.50 -6.86 -7.02
C ARG A 19 -7.71 -6.16 -8.36
N VAL A 20 -8.96 -5.83 -8.66
CA VAL A 20 -9.32 -5.08 -9.89
C VAL A 20 -8.80 -3.63 -9.88
N ASP A 21 -8.39 -3.14 -8.72
CA ASP A 21 -7.75 -1.85 -8.50
C ASP A 21 -6.23 -1.87 -8.79
N ARG A 22 -5.67 -3.04 -9.15
CA ARG A 22 -4.26 -3.22 -9.49
C ARG A 22 -4.08 -3.66 -10.93
N GLY A 23 -3.02 -3.16 -11.58
CA GLY A 23 -2.56 -3.57 -12.90
C GLY A 23 -1.21 -4.29 -12.79
N VAL A 24 -0.79 -4.94 -13.87
CA VAL A 24 0.45 -5.70 -13.91
C VAL A 24 1.35 -5.20 -15.04
N LEU A 25 2.57 -4.78 -14.68
CA LEU A 25 3.64 -4.59 -15.65
C LEU A 25 4.63 -5.73 -15.56
N ALA A 26 5.21 -6.13 -16.69
CA ALA A 26 6.32 -7.06 -16.74
C ALA A 26 7.57 -6.37 -17.26
N VAL A 27 8.70 -6.59 -16.57
CA VAL A 27 10.03 -6.13 -16.98
C VAL A 27 10.87 -7.36 -17.33
N ALA A 28 11.26 -7.48 -18.58
CA ALA A 28 12.05 -8.57 -19.14
C ALA A 28 13.41 -8.06 -19.64
N GLY A 29 14.30 -8.99 -20.06
CA GLY A 29 15.64 -8.67 -20.55
C GLY A 29 16.74 -9.02 -19.54
N ARG A 30 17.99 -9.05 -20.01
CA ARG A 30 19.15 -9.43 -19.17
C ARG A 30 19.40 -8.42 -18.06
N ASP A 31 19.21 -7.14 -18.36
CA ASP A 31 19.55 -6.05 -17.46
C ASP A 31 18.40 -5.63 -16.54
N ARG A 32 17.22 -6.32 -16.62
CA ARG A 32 15.98 -5.97 -15.92
C ARG A 32 16.14 -5.69 -14.43
N ALA A 33 16.91 -6.53 -13.73
CA ALA A 33 17.06 -6.41 -12.28
C ALA A 33 17.97 -5.21 -11.93
N ALA A 34 19.12 -5.11 -12.54
CA ALA A 34 20.07 -4.02 -12.32
C ALA A 34 19.49 -2.66 -12.72
N TRP A 35 18.76 -2.61 -13.85
CA TRP A 35 18.11 -1.41 -14.33
C TRP A 35 17.00 -0.93 -13.37
N LEU A 36 16.07 -1.82 -12.98
CA LEU A 36 14.99 -1.47 -12.07
C LEU A 36 15.51 -1.19 -10.65
N GLN A 37 16.61 -1.83 -10.25
CA GLN A 37 17.30 -1.58 -8.97
C GLN A 37 17.64 -0.10 -8.78
N GLY A 38 18.08 0.60 -9.82
CA GLY A 38 18.39 2.03 -9.76
C GLY A 38 17.17 2.95 -9.68
N LEU A 39 15.97 2.44 -9.92
CA LEU A 39 14.75 3.25 -9.99
C LEU A 39 13.89 3.14 -8.72
N VAL A 40 13.85 1.99 -8.06
CA VAL A 40 12.96 1.73 -6.93
C VAL A 40 13.71 1.70 -5.59
N THR A 41 12.99 1.89 -4.51
CA THR A 41 13.54 2.07 -3.17
C THR A 41 14.02 0.79 -2.49
N ASN A 42 13.52 -0.39 -2.89
CA ASN A 42 13.90 -1.66 -2.26
C ASN A 42 14.92 -2.45 -3.09
N ASP A 43 15.54 -3.46 -2.48
CA ASP A 43 16.63 -4.25 -3.05
C ASP A 43 16.08 -5.41 -3.88
N LEU A 44 16.22 -5.31 -5.20
CA LEU A 44 15.75 -6.30 -6.17
C LEU A 44 16.83 -7.33 -6.52
N GLU A 45 18.12 -7.02 -6.36
CA GLU A 45 19.22 -7.90 -6.75
C GLU A 45 19.29 -9.17 -5.90
N LYS A 46 18.70 -9.11 -4.70
CA LYS A 46 18.64 -10.25 -3.78
C LYS A 46 17.45 -11.18 -4.04
N LEU A 47 16.49 -10.77 -4.89
CA LEU A 47 15.30 -11.58 -5.16
C LEU A 47 15.64 -12.81 -5.98
N ARG A 48 15.41 -13.97 -5.40
CA ARG A 48 15.43 -15.26 -6.11
C ARG A 48 14.13 -15.46 -6.87
N ASP A 49 14.11 -16.44 -7.76
CA ASP A 49 12.87 -16.81 -8.45
C ASP A 49 11.76 -17.17 -7.45
N GLY A 50 10.56 -16.62 -7.64
CA GLY A 50 9.43 -16.73 -6.73
C GLY A 50 9.48 -15.80 -5.52
N GLU A 51 10.59 -15.11 -5.26
CA GLU A 51 10.67 -14.12 -4.19
C GLU A 51 10.17 -12.74 -4.62
N SER A 52 9.88 -11.91 -3.65
CA SER A 52 9.23 -10.61 -3.87
C SER A 52 9.57 -9.58 -2.81
N CYS A 53 9.41 -8.31 -3.17
CA CYS A 53 9.47 -7.21 -2.23
C CYS A 53 8.44 -6.13 -2.56
N TYR A 54 8.10 -5.32 -1.57
CA TYR A 54 7.34 -4.09 -1.74
C TYR A 54 8.30 -2.92 -1.90
N ALA A 55 8.07 -2.04 -2.86
CA ALA A 55 8.92 -0.91 -3.16
C ALA A 55 8.10 0.34 -3.51
N ALA A 56 8.71 1.50 -3.40
CA ALA A 56 8.21 2.74 -3.95
C ALA A 56 9.08 3.18 -5.14
N TYR A 57 8.45 3.84 -6.11
CA TYR A 57 9.13 4.58 -7.16
C TYR A 57 8.97 6.07 -6.87
N LEU A 58 10.07 6.80 -6.81
CA LEU A 58 10.12 8.17 -6.32
C LEU A 58 10.53 9.18 -7.40
N THR A 59 10.15 10.44 -7.17
CA THR A 59 10.76 11.59 -7.84
C THR A 59 12.14 11.88 -7.23
N PRO A 60 13.00 12.67 -7.89
CA PRO A 60 14.26 13.13 -7.29
C PRO A 60 14.08 13.87 -5.95
N GLN A 61 12.90 14.45 -5.72
CA GLN A 61 12.52 15.13 -4.47
C GLN A 61 12.03 14.17 -3.38
N GLY A 62 12.09 12.83 -3.62
CA GLY A 62 11.69 11.80 -2.66
C GLY A 62 10.18 11.62 -2.51
N ARG A 63 9.36 12.21 -3.40
CA ARG A 63 7.91 12.03 -3.40
C ARG A 63 7.54 10.79 -4.21
N MET A 64 6.48 10.12 -3.80
CA MET A 64 6.03 8.89 -4.46
C MET A 64 5.43 9.19 -5.84
N ILE A 65 5.90 8.46 -6.85
CA ILE A 65 5.22 8.36 -8.14
C ILE A 65 4.19 7.24 -8.06
N THR A 66 4.57 6.14 -7.43
CA THR A 66 3.70 5.00 -7.13
C THR A 66 4.32 4.09 -6.08
N ASP A 67 3.53 3.18 -5.54
CA ASP A 67 3.99 1.96 -4.88
C ASP A 67 3.92 0.76 -5.84
N MET A 68 4.64 -0.30 -5.53
CA MET A 68 4.55 -1.55 -6.27
C MET A 68 5.00 -2.74 -5.44
N ASN A 69 4.40 -3.89 -5.71
CA ASN A 69 4.99 -5.16 -5.34
C ASN A 69 5.77 -5.69 -6.54
N VAL A 70 7.01 -6.12 -6.31
CA VAL A 70 7.89 -6.68 -7.33
C VAL A 70 8.10 -8.16 -7.05
N VAL A 71 7.76 -9.01 -8.01
CA VAL A 71 7.96 -10.48 -7.91
C VAL A 71 8.94 -10.92 -8.99
N SER A 72 9.97 -11.67 -8.60
CA SER A 72 10.84 -12.38 -9.55
C SER A 72 10.11 -13.60 -10.07
N SER A 73 9.87 -13.67 -11.38
CA SER A 73 9.11 -14.75 -12.03
C SER A 73 9.84 -15.23 -13.29
N GLY A 74 10.75 -16.17 -13.12
CA GLY A 74 11.59 -16.69 -14.19
C GLY A 74 12.38 -15.58 -14.90
N PRO A 75 12.19 -15.39 -16.22
CA PRO A 75 12.94 -14.37 -16.97
C PRO A 75 12.39 -12.95 -16.81
N ARG A 76 11.38 -12.74 -15.96
CA ARG A 76 10.69 -11.46 -15.80
C ARG A 76 10.63 -11.02 -14.33
N LEU A 77 10.50 -9.70 -14.13
CA LEU A 77 9.97 -9.11 -12.89
C LEU A 77 8.53 -8.69 -13.16
N LEU A 78 7.59 -9.15 -12.33
CA LEU A 78 6.20 -8.71 -12.39
C LEU A 78 5.99 -7.61 -11.35
N LEU A 79 5.39 -6.50 -11.78
CA LEU A 79 5.12 -5.33 -10.96
C LEU A 79 3.61 -5.20 -10.79
N ASP A 80 3.14 -5.32 -9.56
CA ASP A 80 1.77 -5.00 -9.17
C ASP A 80 1.70 -3.49 -8.85
N VAL A 81 0.99 -2.73 -9.64
CA VAL A 81 0.86 -1.26 -9.54
C VAL A 81 -0.61 -0.83 -9.50
N PRO A 82 -0.95 0.37 -9.03
CA PRO A 82 -2.33 0.86 -9.15
C PRO A 82 -2.81 0.85 -10.61
N ALA A 83 -3.97 0.26 -10.87
CA ALA A 83 -4.48 0.06 -12.24
C ALA A 83 -4.52 1.33 -13.09
N PRO A 84 -4.96 2.51 -12.56
CA PRO A 84 -4.94 3.76 -13.35
C PRO A 84 -3.53 4.23 -13.74
N LEU A 85 -2.50 3.73 -13.04
CA LEU A 85 -1.11 4.12 -13.29
C LEU A 85 -0.34 3.12 -14.18
N ALA A 86 -0.91 1.96 -14.50
CA ALA A 86 -0.18 0.93 -15.25
C ALA A 86 0.33 1.44 -16.61
N ALA A 87 -0.54 1.97 -17.46
CA ALA A 87 -0.14 2.48 -18.78
C ALA A 87 0.78 3.71 -18.69
N PRO A 88 0.47 4.78 -17.90
CA PRO A 88 1.38 5.91 -17.73
C PRO A 88 2.76 5.52 -17.17
N LEU A 89 2.78 4.56 -16.25
CA LEU A 89 4.03 4.08 -15.67
C LEU A 89 4.85 3.28 -16.66
N ARG A 90 4.21 2.40 -17.45
CA ARG A 90 4.87 1.68 -18.53
C ARG A 90 5.55 2.68 -19.50
N ASP A 91 4.84 3.71 -19.96
CA ASP A 91 5.38 4.73 -20.86
C ASP A 91 6.52 5.54 -20.23
N ARG A 92 6.42 5.80 -18.93
CA ARG A 92 7.45 6.49 -18.17
C ARG A 92 8.72 5.63 -18.03
N LEU A 93 8.58 4.37 -17.72
CA LEU A 93 9.69 3.42 -17.57
C LEU A 93 10.38 3.16 -18.91
N ASP A 94 9.61 3.01 -20.00
CA ASP A 94 10.14 2.80 -21.34
C ASP A 94 11.07 3.94 -21.79
N ARG A 95 10.75 5.18 -21.44
CA ARG A 95 11.60 6.36 -21.73
C ARG A 95 12.94 6.39 -20.96
N LEU A 96 13.10 5.55 -19.96
CA LEU A 96 14.33 5.44 -19.17
C LEU A 96 15.24 4.31 -19.64
N ILE A 97 14.87 3.61 -20.71
CA ILE A 97 15.67 2.56 -21.34
C ILE A 97 16.48 3.21 -22.48
N PHE A 98 17.81 3.17 -22.40
CA PHE A 98 18.70 3.77 -23.41
C PHE A 98 19.54 2.73 -24.11
N THR A 99 20.31 1.94 -23.38
CA THR A 99 21.26 0.94 -23.90
C THR A 99 21.08 -0.42 -23.27
N GLU A 100 20.26 -0.49 -22.24
CA GLU A 100 20.00 -1.69 -21.46
C GLU A 100 19.13 -2.68 -22.26
N ASP A 101 19.43 -3.96 -22.13
CA ASP A 101 18.60 -5.04 -22.63
C ASP A 101 17.39 -5.23 -21.68
N VAL A 102 16.41 -4.33 -21.82
CA VAL A 102 15.19 -4.27 -21.01
C VAL A 102 13.98 -4.02 -21.90
N GLN A 103 12.87 -4.67 -21.57
CA GLN A 103 11.57 -4.45 -22.17
C GLN A 103 10.51 -4.34 -21.07
N VAL A 104 9.66 -3.33 -21.14
CA VAL A 104 8.53 -3.12 -20.22
C VAL A 104 7.21 -3.32 -20.98
N THR A 105 6.38 -4.25 -20.52
CA THR A 105 5.07 -4.55 -21.12
C THR A 105 3.95 -4.42 -20.10
N ASP A 106 2.75 -4.03 -20.55
CA ASP A 106 1.54 -4.05 -19.74
C ASP A 106 0.84 -5.41 -19.90
N GLU A 107 0.85 -6.19 -18.85
CA GLU A 107 0.26 -7.54 -18.78
C GLU A 107 -1.12 -7.55 -18.10
N SER A 108 -1.69 -6.40 -17.80
CA SER A 108 -3.00 -6.30 -17.10
C SER A 108 -4.16 -6.96 -17.86
N ALA A 109 -4.01 -7.17 -19.19
CA ALA A 109 -4.96 -7.92 -19.98
C ALA A 109 -4.84 -9.44 -19.79
N ASN A 110 -3.65 -9.94 -19.47
CA ASN A 110 -3.31 -11.38 -19.41
C ASN A 110 -3.26 -11.91 -17.98
N LEU A 111 -2.82 -11.09 -17.04
CA LEU A 111 -2.63 -11.46 -15.63
C LEU A 111 -3.65 -10.75 -14.72
N ALA A 112 -4.02 -11.43 -13.66
CA ALA A 112 -4.80 -10.89 -12.56
C ALA A 112 -3.99 -10.88 -11.27
N VAL A 113 -4.18 -9.84 -10.46
CA VAL A 113 -3.64 -9.74 -9.11
C VAL A 113 -4.68 -10.23 -8.11
N TRP A 114 -4.24 -11.08 -7.20
CA TRP A 114 -5.07 -11.57 -6.11
C TRP A 114 -4.39 -11.29 -4.78
N THR A 115 -5.15 -10.92 -3.77
CA THR A 115 -4.75 -10.97 -2.38
C THR A 115 -5.37 -12.21 -1.75
N VAL A 116 -4.54 -13.12 -1.27
CA VAL A 116 -4.96 -14.35 -0.60
C VAL A 116 -4.69 -14.23 0.90
N CYS A 117 -5.74 -14.30 1.69
CA CYS A 117 -5.65 -14.42 3.14
C CYS A 117 -5.82 -15.90 3.48
N ALA A 118 -4.85 -16.50 4.15
CA ALA A 118 -4.94 -17.90 4.59
C ALA A 118 -5.50 -17.98 6.01
N ALA A 119 -6.03 -19.14 6.36
CA ALA A 119 -6.44 -19.41 7.73
C ALA A 119 -5.25 -19.22 8.69
N LYS A 120 -5.54 -18.77 9.90
CA LYS A 120 -4.50 -18.54 10.92
C LYS A 120 -3.70 -19.83 11.17
N GLY A 121 -2.39 -19.76 10.92
CA GLY A 121 -1.48 -20.91 11.09
C GLY A 121 -1.35 -21.82 9.86
N SER A 122 -2.07 -21.55 8.76
CA SER A 122 -1.84 -22.23 7.47
C SER A 122 -0.91 -21.41 6.58
N ASP A 123 -0.23 -22.10 5.65
CA ASP A 123 0.59 -21.44 4.65
C ASP A 123 -0.31 -20.98 3.48
N PRO A 124 -0.34 -19.67 3.16
CA PRO A 124 -1.09 -19.17 2.01
C PRO A 124 -0.45 -19.57 0.66
N GLY A 125 0.66 -20.28 0.66
CA GLY A 125 1.41 -20.65 -0.53
C GLY A 125 2.54 -19.68 -0.88
N SER A 126 3.00 -19.77 -2.13
CA SER A 126 4.02 -18.85 -2.67
C SER A 126 3.39 -17.53 -3.11
N GLY A 127 4.06 -16.43 -2.79
CA GLY A 127 3.63 -15.09 -3.16
C GLY A 127 4.22 -14.03 -2.25
N LEU A 128 4.00 -12.76 -2.59
CA LEU A 128 4.45 -11.64 -1.78
C LEU A 128 3.64 -11.57 -0.47
N ARG A 129 4.34 -11.59 0.66
CA ARG A 129 3.69 -11.34 1.96
C ARG A 129 3.37 -9.87 2.12
N VAL A 130 2.12 -9.58 2.42
CA VAL A 130 1.64 -8.25 2.81
C VAL A 130 1.35 -8.25 4.33
N PRO A 131 1.20 -7.08 4.98
CA PRO A 131 0.85 -7.01 6.39
C PRO A 131 -0.37 -7.88 6.73
N GLY A 132 -0.33 -8.53 7.89
CA GLY A 132 -1.28 -9.58 8.26
C GLY A 132 -0.83 -10.96 7.76
N SER A 133 -1.76 -11.88 7.56
CA SER A 133 -1.52 -13.23 7.02
C SER A 133 -1.80 -13.34 5.51
N ALA A 134 -1.80 -12.23 4.80
CA ALA A 134 -2.11 -12.19 3.37
C ALA A 134 -0.85 -12.27 2.50
N ILE A 135 -1.02 -12.77 1.29
CA ILE A 135 -0.03 -12.72 0.21
C ILE A 135 -0.65 -12.14 -1.05
N THR A 136 0.18 -11.51 -1.89
CA THR A 136 -0.18 -11.15 -3.27
C THR A 136 0.25 -12.25 -4.22
N VAL A 137 -0.68 -12.69 -5.06
CA VAL A 137 -0.47 -13.73 -6.07
C VAL A 137 -0.80 -13.18 -7.45
N PHE A 138 0.06 -13.47 -8.44
CA PHE A 138 -0.22 -13.22 -9.85
C PHE A 138 -0.71 -14.53 -10.47
N ALA A 139 -1.82 -14.48 -11.16
CA ALA A 139 -2.41 -15.63 -11.84
C ALA A 139 -2.81 -15.25 -13.27
N ASP A 140 -2.83 -16.24 -14.18
CA ASP A 140 -3.40 -16.02 -15.51
C ASP A 140 -4.85 -15.57 -15.38
N LYS A 141 -5.29 -14.71 -16.28
CA LYS A 141 -6.65 -14.17 -16.27
C LYS A 141 -7.66 -15.30 -16.47
N GLY A 142 -8.45 -15.57 -15.45
CA GLY A 142 -9.39 -16.70 -15.41
C GLY A 142 -8.99 -17.79 -14.43
N GLN A 143 -7.76 -17.84 -13.96
CA GLN A 143 -7.39 -18.68 -12.83
C GLN A 143 -7.82 -18.02 -11.52
N ILE A 144 -8.43 -18.79 -10.65
CA ILE A 144 -8.89 -18.36 -9.32
C ILE A 144 -8.10 -19.15 -8.29
N PRO A 145 -7.50 -18.49 -7.29
CA PRO A 145 -6.87 -19.19 -6.17
C PRO A 145 -7.85 -20.15 -5.48
N PRO A 146 -7.39 -21.27 -4.89
CA PRO A 146 -8.25 -22.28 -4.29
C PRO A 146 -8.82 -21.85 -2.92
N PHE A 147 -9.37 -20.63 -2.87
CA PHE A 147 -10.02 -20.03 -1.71
C PHE A 147 -11.35 -19.40 -2.11
N PRO A 148 -12.33 -19.27 -1.19
CA PRO A 148 -13.54 -18.51 -1.45
C PRO A 148 -13.22 -17.10 -1.93
N GLU A 149 -13.86 -16.69 -3.03
CA GLU A 149 -13.72 -15.33 -3.54
C GLU A 149 -14.47 -14.33 -2.65
N VAL A 150 -13.79 -13.27 -2.25
CA VAL A 150 -14.33 -12.18 -1.45
C VAL A 150 -14.22 -10.87 -2.23
N ASP A 151 -15.22 -10.03 -2.13
CA ASP A 151 -15.25 -8.76 -2.84
C ASP A 151 -14.24 -7.73 -2.29
N LEU A 152 -13.85 -6.78 -3.15
CA LEU A 152 -12.85 -5.77 -2.83
C LEU A 152 -13.31 -4.82 -1.70
N ASP A 153 -14.60 -4.49 -1.61
CA ASP A 153 -15.13 -3.60 -0.57
C ASP A 153 -14.95 -4.24 0.82
N THR A 154 -15.13 -5.55 0.90
CA THR A 154 -14.90 -6.32 2.13
C THR A 154 -13.42 -6.33 2.52
N TYR A 155 -12.52 -6.49 1.55
CA TYR A 155 -11.07 -6.39 1.78
C TYR A 155 -10.63 -4.98 2.20
N GLU A 156 -11.27 -3.93 1.70
CA GLU A 156 -10.97 -2.56 2.11
C GLU A 156 -11.16 -2.37 3.63
N VAL A 157 -12.17 -2.99 4.23
CA VAL A 157 -12.35 -2.98 5.70
C VAL A 157 -11.14 -3.63 6.39
N VAL A 158 -10.75 -4.82 5.92
CA VAL A 158 -9.62 -5.58 6.47
C VAL A 158 -8.31 -4.80 6.41
N ARG A 159 -7.97 -4.20 5.24
CA ARG A 159 -6.74 -3.44 5.10
C ARG A 159 -6.69 -2.18 5.99
N ILE A 160 -7.83 -1.51 6.16
CA ILE A 160 -7.95 -0.32 7.02
C ILE A 160 -7.73 -0.71 8.47
N GLU A 161 -8.37 -1.77 8.95
CA GLU A 161 -8.15 -2.31 10.29
C GLU A 161 -6.69 -2.69 10.54
N ASP A 162 -6.03 -3.29 9.54
CA ASP A 162 -4.62 -3.69 9.61
C ASP A 162 -3.65 -2.49 9.45
N GLY A 163 -4.18 -1.31 9.14
CA GLY A 163 -3.36 -0.10 8.96
C GLY A 163 -2.53 -0.11 7.67
N VAL A 164 -2.98 -0.82 6.63
CA VAL A 164 -2.28 -0.92 5.35
C VAL A 164 -2.68 0.24 4.44
N PRO A 165 -1.78 1.21 4.17
CA PRO A 165 -2.09 2.31 3.27
C PRO A 165 -2.19 1.83 1.82
N LYS A 166 -3.03 2.52 1.06
CA LYS A 166 -3.27 2.28 -0.37
C LYS A 166 -2.90 3.52 -1.17
N PHE A 167 -2.11 3.33 -2.22
CA PHE A 167 -1.80 4.42 -3.16
C PHE A 167 -3.06 4.87 -3.89
N LEU A 168 -3.19 6.17 -4.15
CA LEU A 168 -4.37 6.89 -4.64
C LEU A 168 -5.51 7.06 -3.61
N ALA A 169 -5.44 6.43 -2.45
CA ALA A 169 -6.35 6.67 -1.34
C ALA A 169 -5.64 7.34 -0.16
N ASP A 170 -4.68 6.65 0.44
CA ASP A 170 -3.92 7.12 1.61
C ASP A 170 -2.58 7.76 1.23
N MET A 171 -2.04 7.42 0.08
CA MET A 171 -0.79 7.93 -0.46
C MET A 171 -0.99 8.47 -1.87
N ASN A 172 -0.24 9.50 -2.22
CA ASN A 172 -0.26 10.13 -3.54
C ASN A 172 1.11 10.73 -3.88
N GLU A 173 1.17 11.52 -4.95
CA GLU A 173 2.37 12.19 -5.44
C GLU A 173 2.95 13.26 -4.49
N ASP A 174 2.20 13.69 -3.49
CA ASP A 174 2.67 14.61 -2.45
C ASP A 174 3.26 13.89 -1.22
N THR A 175 3.15 12.57 -1.18
CA THR A 175 3.57 11.74 -0.06
C THR A 175 5.04 11.34 -0.20
N ILE A 176 5.79 11.37 0.90
CA ILE A 176 7.05 10.66 1.00
C ILE A 176 6.83 9.35 1.80
N PRO A 177 7.56 8.25 1.51
CA PRO A 177 7.33 6.95 2.15
C PRO A 177 7.32 6.98 3.68
N LEU A 178 8.18 7.79 4.28
CA LEU A 178 8.26 7.93 5.73
C LEU A 178 7.01 8.56 6.36
N GLU A 179 6.30 9.45 5.64
CA GLU A 179 5.03 10.00 6.12
C GLU A 179 3.94 8.94 6.17
N ALA A 180 3.96 8.01 5.21
CA ALA A 180 3.00 6.91 5.12
C ALA A 180 3.31 5.73 6.05
N GLY A 181 4.48 5.73 6.72
CA GLY A 181 4.89 4.64 7.62
C GLY A 181 5.18 3.34 6.88
N ILE A 182 5.66 3.40 5.64
CA ILE A 182 5.98 2.22 4.84
C ILE A 182 7.49 1.97 4.70
N GLU A 183 8.32 2.79 5.34
CA GLU A 183 9.77 2.77 5.21
C GLU A 183 10.38 1.40 5.52
N ASP A 184 9.94 0.73 6.57
CA ASP A 184 10.51 -0.55 7.04
C ASP A 184 10.34 -1.70 6.03
N ARG A 185 9.33 -1.62 5.17
CA ARG A 185 9.02 -2.66 4.18
C ARG A 185 9.31 -2.23 2.75
N ALA A 186 9.25 -0.92 2.46
CA ALA A 186 9.38 -0.38 1.10
C ALA A 186 10.81 0.06 0.77
N ILE A 187 11.70 0.27 1.76
CA ILE A 187 13.00 0.89 1.55
C ILE A 187 14.11 -0.03 2.07
N SER A 188 15.07 -0.33 1.20
CA SER A 188 16.34 -0.91 1.61
C SER A 188 17.32 0.21 1.94
N PHE A 189 17.80 0.23 3.17
CA PHE A 189 18.83 1.18 3.61
C PHE A 189 20.28 0.70 3.34
N THR A 190 20.44 -0.49 2.77
CA THR A 190 21.74 -1.13 2.52
C THR A 190 22.05 -1.34 1.04
N LYS A 191 21.07 -1.10 0.15
CA LYS A 191 21.27 -1.19 -1.31
C LYS A 191 22.04 0.02 -1.84
N GLY A 192 22.46 -0.07 -3.12
CA GLY A 192 23.05 1.06 -3.86
C GLY A 192 22.08 2.22 -4.10
N CYS A 193 22.55 3.21 -4.87
CA CYS A 193 21.78 4.43 -5.15
C CYS A 193 20.50 4.17 -5.94
N TYR A 194 19.48 4.95 -5.66
CA TYR A 194 18.22 4.99 -6.40
C TYR A 194 17.66 6.42 -6.46
N VAL A 195 16.74 6.67 -7.37
CA VAL A 195 16.12 8.00 -7.56
C VAL A 195 15.39 8.44 -6.29
N GLY A 196 15.69 9.65 -5.79
CA GLY A 196 15.07 10.24 -4.59
C GLY A 196 15.71 9.83 -3.26
N GLN A 197 16.73 8.98 -3.26
CA GLN A 197 17.41 8.49 -2.06
C GLN A 197 17.95 9.61 -1.16
N GLU A 198 18.46 10.70 -1.74
CA GLU A 198 19.07 11.77 -0.94
C GLU A 198 18.10 12.35 0.10
N VAL A 199 16.84 12.56 -0.30
CA VAL A 199 15.80 13.08 0.60
C VAL A 199 15.50 12.06 1.70
N ILE A 200 15.35 10.79 1.35
CA ILE A 200 15.10 9.70 2.30
C ILE A 200 16.22 9.62 3.34
N VAL A 201 17.47 9.55 2.90
CA VAL A 201 18.66 9.49 3.77
C VAL A 201 18.75 10.74 4.66
N ARG A 202 18.50 11.92 4.10
CA ARG A 202 18.53 13.17 4.87
C ARG A 202 17.50 13.19 5.99
N VAL A 203 16.25 12.80 5.71
CA VAL A 203 15.20 12.74 6.72
C VAL A 203 15.52 11.68 7.78
N THR A 204 15.99 10.51 7.37
CA THR A 204 16.27 9.39 8.28
C THR A 204 17.48 9.66 9.18
N HIS A 205 18.62 10.07 8.59
CA HIS A 205 19.86 10.20 9.34
C HIS A 205 20.06 11.58 9.98
N ARG A 206 19.75 12.68 9.28
CA ARG A 206 19.93 14.04 9.82
C ARG A 206 18.70 14.54 10.57
N GLY A 207 17.51 14.12 10.16
CA GLY A 207 16.24 14.47 10.78
C GLY A 207 15.77 13.50 11.86
N GLY A 208 16.52 12.41 12.15
CA GLY A 208 16.11 11.37 13.10
C GLY A 208 14.79 10.70 12.73
N GLY A 209 14.47 10.59 11.43
CA GLY A 209 13.21 10.04 10.92
C GLY A 209 12.00 10.98 11.10
N ARG A 210 12.22 12.22 11.51
CA ARG A 210 11.12 13.16 11.79
C ARG A 210 10.55 13.74 10.50
N VAL A 211 9.31 13.41 10.22
CA VAL A 211 8.48 14.01 9.17
C VAL A 211 7.49 15.02 9.77
N ALA A 212 6.92 15.92 8.96
CA ALA A 212 6.00 16.94 9.45
C ALA A 212 4.63 16.37 9.85
N LYS A 213 4.20 15.34 9.14
CA LYS A 213 2.94 14.60 9.37
C LYS A 213 3.20 13.11 9.26
N ARG A 214 2.33 12.29 9.87
CA ARG A 214 2.43 10.82 9.76
C ARG A 214 1.04 10.22 9.61
N LEU A 215 0.96 9.16 8.82
CA LEU A 215 -0.24 8.35 8.70
C LEU A 215 -0.41 7.55 9.99
N VAL A 216 -1.59 7.65 10.56
CA VAL A 216 -1.97 6.94 11.80
C VAL A 216 -3.28 6.19 11.60
N ARG A 217 -3.48 5.15 12.40
CA ARG A 217 -4.79 4.53 12.56
C ARG A 217 -5.58 5.33 13.60
N TRP A 218 -6.88 5.42 13.41
CA TRP A 218 -7.79 6.03 14.37
C TRP A 218 -9.06 5.20 14.51
N LYS A 219 -9.75 5.38 15.63
CA LYS A 219 -11.01 4.71 15.97
C LYS A 219 -12.00 5.69 16.54
N ALA A 220 -13.27 5.62 16.07
CA ALA A 220 -14.40 6.38 16.59
C ALA A 220 -15.57 5.44 16.94
N GLY A 221 -16.55 5.92 17.71
CA GLY A 221 -17.75 5.14 18.02
C GLY A 221 -18.60 4.81 16.77
N ALA A 222 -19.45 3.77 16.89
CA ALA A 222 -20.26 3.24 15.78
C ALA A 222 -21.26 4.27 15.17
N PHE A 223 -21.61 5.32 15.89
CA PHE A 223 -22.49 6.38 15.39
C PHE A 223 -21.81 7.35 14.42
N ALA A 224 -20.51 7.25 14.24
CA ALA A 224 -19.76 8.01 13.22
C ALA A 224 -19.85 7.36 11.82
N SER A 225 -20.91 6.61 11.51
CA SER A 225 -21.06 5.73 10.35
C SER A 225 -20.98 6.42 8.96
N GLN A 226 -20.88 7.73 8.91
CA GLN A 226 -20.85 8.52 7.68
C GLN A 226 -19.67 9.50 7.65
N VAL A 227 -18.50 9.12 8.18
CA VAL A 227 -17.29 9.95 8.05
C VAL A 227 -16.90 10.02 6.57
N PRO A 228 -16.98 11.19 5.90
CA PRO A 228 -16.63 11.31 4.50
C PRO A 228 -15.10 11.22 4.34
N ILE A 229 -14.68 10.28 3.50
CA ILE A 229 -13.26 10.07 3.20
C ILE A 229 -12.72 11.28 2.44
N GLY A 230 -11.54 11.77 2.88
CA GLY A 230 -10.85 12.89 2.22
C GLY A 230 -11.36 14.29 2.58
N GLU A 231 -12.58 14.42 3.11
CA GLU A 231 -13.18 15.70 3.51
C GLU A 231 -13.13 15.94 5.03
N ALA A 232 -13.07 14.86 5.81
CA ALA A 232 -13.02 14.96 7.26
C ALA A 232 -11.65 15.43 7.74
N ARG A 233 -11.65 16.53 8.52
CA ARG A 233 -10.47 17.05 9.22
C ARG A 233 -10.35 16.42 10.59
N MET A 234 -9.13 16.39 11.10
CA MET A 234 -8.83 15.98 12.46
C MET A 234 -8.41 17.21 13.28
N LEU A 235 -9.09 17.45 14.38
CA LEU A 235 -8.81 18.57 15.29
C LEU A 235 -8.32 18.03 16.64
N ALA A 236 -7.35 18.73 17.23
CA ALA A 236 -7.00 18.60 18.65
C ALA A 236 -7.40 19.92 19.35
N GLY A 237 -8.48 19.90 20.12
CA GLY A 237 -9.18 21.13 20.51
C GLY A 237 -9.66 21.89 19.26
N ASP A 238 -9.24 23.16 19.13
CA ASP A 238 -9.58 23.99 17.96
C ASP A 238 -8.50 23.97 16.86
N ARG A 239 -7.40 23.27 17.09
CA ARG A 239 -6.28 23.19 16.13
C ARG A 239 -6.55 22.13 15.09
N ASP A 240 -6.51 22.50 13.81
CA ASP A 240 -6.48 21.56 12.69
C ASP A 240 -5.10 20.86 12.68
N ILE A 241 -5.10 19.55 12.86
CA ILE A 241 -3.89 18.71 12.95
C ILE A 241 -3.77 17.73 11.81
N GLY A 242 -4.81 17.56 10.98
CA GLY A 242 -4.76 16.60 9.90
C GLY A 242 -6.08 16.25 9.23
N ARG A 243 -6.06 15.15 8.46
CA ARG A 243 -7.22 14.73 7.66
C ARG A 243 -7.36 13.21 7.63
N VAL A 244 -8.60 12.75 7.49
CA VAL A 244 -8.94 11.35 7.20
C VAL A 244 -8.64 11.03 5.74
N THR A 245 -8.09 9.84 5.48
CA THR A 245 -7.84 9.33 4.12
C THR A 245 -8.64 8.07 3.81
N SER A 246 -8.87 7.23 4.81
CA SER A 246 -9.70 6.02 4.71
C SER A 246 -10.54 5.84 5.96
N ALA A 247 -11.76 5.32 5.80
CA ALA A 247 -12.63 4.97 6.92
C ALA A 247 -13.53 3.78 6.55
N ALA A 248 -13.80 2.91 7.52
CA ALA A 248 -14.71 1.79 7.37
C ALA A 248 -15.34 1.42 8.73
N PHE A 249 -16.51 0.78 8.70
CA PHE A 249 -17.05 0.13 9.89
C PHE A 249 -16.34 -1.21 10.10
N SER A 250 -15.75 -1.40 11.27
CA SER A 250 -15.13 -2.65 11.72
C SER A 250 -16.16 -3.51 12.47
N PRO A 251 -16.54 -4.67 11.95
CA PRO A 251 -17.43 -5.57 12.64
C PRO A 251 -16.83 -6.11 13.97
N ASP A 252 -15.53 -6.45 13.95
CA ASP A 252 -14.86 -7.01 15.13
C ASP A 252 -14.72 -6.00 16.25
N GLN A 253 -14.54 -4.73 15.93
CA GLN A 253 -14.37 -3.65 16.90
C GLN A 253 -15.69 -2.94 17.23
N ASN A 254 -16.78 -3.24 16.50
CA ASN A 254 -18.06 -2.54 16.55
C ASN A 254 -17.87 -1.01 16.57
N ALA A 255 -17.05 -0.50 15.66
CA ALA A 255 -16.62 0.89 15.62
C ALA A 255 -16.27 1.32 14.21
N ILE A 256 -16.21 2.62 13.94
CA ILE A 256 -15.58 3.17 12.76
C ILE A 256 -14.08 3.20 13.00
N VAL A 257 -13.32 2.64 12.09
CA VAL A 257 -11.86 2.67 12.05
C VAL A 257 -11.38 3.36 10.78
N GLY A 258 -10.19 3.92 10.82
CA GLY A 258 -9.68 4.57 9.64
C GLY A 258 -8.19 4.87 9.68
N LEU A 259 -7.75 5.43 8.56
CA LEU A 259 -6.40 5.98 8.37
C LEU A 259 -6.51 7.49 8.15
N GLY A 260 -5.47 8.21 8.55
CA GLY A 260 -5.41 9.65 8.32
C GLY A 260 -4.04 10.21 8.65
N TYR A 261 -3.70 11.33 8.05
CA TYR A 261 -2.49 12.04 8.40
C TYR A 261 -2.75 13.01 9.53
N VAL A 262 -1.87 13.00 10.53
CA VAL A 262 -1.83 13.99 11.60
C VAL A 262 -0.43 14.62 11.70
N HIS A 263 -0.39 15.85 12.22
CA HIS A 263 0.87 16.49 12.55
C HIS A 263 1.66 15.62 13.55
N ARG A 264 2.97 15.56 13.41
CA ARG A 264 3.87 14.68 14.17
C ARG A 264 3.72 14.75 15.70
N ASP A 265 3.28 15.88 16.22
CA ASP A 265 3.12 16.08 17.67
C ASP A 265 1.85 15.38 18.24
N PHE A 266 1.03 14.74 17.37
CA PHE A 266 -0.24 14.11 17.73
C PHE A 266 -0.31 12.64 17.28
N VAL A 267 0.82 12.00 17.02
CA VAL A 267 0.88 10.62 16.53
C VAL A 267 0.77 9.56 17.63
N ASP A 268 0.86 9.96 18.88
CA ASP A 268 0.92 9.02 19.99
C ASP A 268 -0.42 8.30 20.17
N ARG A 269 -0.31 6.99 20.42
CA ARG A 269 -1.47 6.15 20.70
C ARG A 269 -2.21 6.67 21.93
N GLY A 270 -3.55 6.73 21.83
CA GLY A 270 -4.40 7.27 22.88
C GLY A 270 -4.70 8.78 22.77
N THR A 271 -4.05 9.48 21.81
CA THR A 271 -4.37 10.90 21.56
C THR A 271 -5.82 11.03 21.13
N GLU A 272 -6.57 11.85 21.84
CA GLU A 272 -7.95 12.18 21.50
C GLU A 272 -8.01 13.25 20.43
N VAL A 273 -8.84 13.02 19.42
CA VAL A 273 -9.05 13.93 18.29
C VAL A 273 -10.54 14.06 17.97
N THR A 274 -10.93 15.18 17.42
CA THR A 274 -12.29 15.38 16.90
C THR A 274 -12.25 15.31 15.38
N LEU A 275 -13.00 14.39 14.80
CA LEU A 275 -13.27 14.37 13.36
C LEU A 275 -14.35 15.37 13.03
N VAL A 276 -14.15 16.20 12.02
CA VAL A 276 -15.09 17.24 11.60
C VAL A 276 -15.30 17.18 10.10
N TRP A 277 -16.55 17.08 9.67
CA TRP A 277 -16.95 17.13 8.25
C TRP A 277 -18.34 17.75 8.13
N ASN A 278 -18.50 18.66 7.18
CA ASN A 278 -19.72 19.48 7.10
C ASN A 278 -20.09 20.05 8.48
N ASP A 279 -21.31 19.84 8.95
CA ASP A 279 -21.79 20.25 10.27
C ASP A 279 -21.68 19.12 11.34
N ALA A 280 -21.08 17.98 10.99
CA ALA A 280 -20.97 16.81 11.87
C ALA A 280 -19.61 16.77 12.60
N ARG A 281 -19.64 16.21 13.81
CA ARG A 281 -18.44 15.96 14.63
C ARG A 281 -18.49 14.58 15.28
N ALA A 282 -17.35 13.93 15.40
CA ALA A 282 -17.22 12.67 16.14
C ALA A 282 -15.90 12.65 16.93
N GLN A 283 -15.94 12.11 18.15
CA GLN A 283 -14.72 11.86 18.91
C GLN A 283 -14.04 10.60 18.39
N ALA A 284 -12.74 10.66 18.24
CA ALA A 284 -11.90 9.54 17.83
C ALA A 284 -10.61 9.50 18.65
N THR A 285 -9.95 8.36 18.64
CA THR A 285 -8.69 8.14 19.34
C THR A 285 -7.67 7.55 18.36
N ILE A 286 -6.46 8.04 18.38
CA ILE A 286 -5.32 7.48 17.64
C ILE A 286 -4.94 6.12 18.24
N GLN A 287 -4.69 5.13 17.36
CA GLN A 287 -4.48 3.71 17.70
C GLN A 287 -3.00 3.30 17.68
#